data_6d200eda19efdc857fb419109f230c53
#
_entry.id   6d200eda19efdc857fb419109f230c53
#
_cell.length_a   1.000
_cell.length_b   1.000
_cell.length_c   1.000
_cell.angle_alpha   90.00
_cell.angle_beta   90.00
_cell.angle_gamma   90.00
#
_symmetry.space_group_name_H-M   'P 1'
#
loop_
_entity.id
_entity.type
_entity.pdbx_description
1 polymer ?
#
loop_
_entity_poly.entity_id
_entity_poly.type
_entity_poly.pdbx_seq_one_letter_code
_entity_poly.pdbx_strand_id
1 'polypeptide(L)'
;MKSFRNSLFLLALTSLPLTGADLFAQSADDTMRLGYCTTEYSSGLILQGVEGPGIYQAAAYFTSDLLDKYEGDKITAVEFAVKPKRGSEAKVFVCNHINYMSTTTLGSGSTTDYAEGWNTVKLTKPVTIYKGMDLYVGYQLMLEQGEPFDCILFDQSPYAVPNNNLYGYNTGQDNWYDNTTGINKNVCVRAVIEGSKSPENDISFIKIEPANGSDYMTQNEPRSYYAYVQNNGKTPVTSFTLSTNSKTASQTVNKELKFEGLNIPNNVPQKLKLDGIAIPVEGNVTTDFTISEVNGEKDPYPSDNTLSRLGYCIKEGSKAVARKVLFEQFTSEAYDGIPAADEMYASVFNDREDKDDFVWVKHHRNYKGVDDQFVIDEDDDYEELYGKAKKPFVPAVCFDRLPISGMEDPGPAYFVDYEEQTNAILSAVKQEPSFVSLNIDNKLDGKMLDIKVSGHAGVCEMPMQDELRLTTWLVEDKIKSTEQEGATGNSYVQDGVLRKVLSGSAWGDKLDITKYDFEQNYSVELQDGWNVDNMRVVTFVSNFNTDALKRRVYNTQQLACTKTTGITSATVGAERPFFVIGSVVVANEGFRIMEVCDVAGRKVSAHNLGAGLYIVKATDGERVYTQKVIVKN
;
A
#
# COMPACT_ATOMS: atom_id res chain seq x y z
N MET A 1 27.89 -2.82 -24.04
CA MET A 1 28.01 -1.45 -24.60
C MET A 1 26.74 -1.10 -25.33
N LYS A 2 25.80 -0.40 -24.66
CA LYS A 2 24.86 0.56 -25.24
C LYS A 2 24.15 1.25 -24.07
N SER A 3 24.51 2.51 -23.91
CA SER A 3 23.98 3.48 -22.96
C SER A 3 22.49 3.72 -23.21
N PHE A 4 21.65 3.61 -22.18
CA PHE A 4 20.30 4.18 -22.19
C PHE A 4 20.35 5.50 -21.40
N ARG A 5 20.21 6.59 -22.12
CA ARG A 5 20.00 7.95 -21.60
C ARG A 5 18.56 8.04 -21.07
N ASN A 6 18.43 8.42 -19.81
CA ASN A 6 17.17 8.90 -19.23
C ASN A 6 16.77 10.19 -19.92
N SER A 7 15.69 10.16 -20.67
CA SER A 7 15.00 11.36 -21.16
C SER A 7 13.78 11.59 -20.28
N LEU A 8 13.87 12.61 -19.45
CA LEU A 8 12.74 13.21 -18.75
C LEU A 8 11.81 13.81 -19.83
N PHE A 9 10.65 13.21 -20.06
CA PHE A 9 9.59 13.82 -20.87
C PHE A 9 8.68 14.63 -19.93
N LEU A 10 8.89 15.93 -19.96
CA LEU A 10 7.92 16.92 -19.48
C LEU A 10 6.76 16.93 -20.47
N LEU A 11 5.64 16.27 -20.17
CA LEU A 11 4.42 16.40 -20.97
C LEU A 11 3.70 17.68 -20.53
N ALA A 12 3.87 18.73 -21.33
CA ALA A 12 2.95 19.86 -21.31
C ALA A 12 1.59 19.39 -21.83
N LEU A 13 0.59 19.31 -20.96
CA LEU A 13 -0.80 19.13 -21.38
C LEU A 13 -1.28 20.43 -22.06
N THR A 14 -1.18 20.47 -23.37
CA THR A 14 -1.97 21.40 -24.17
C THR A 14 -3.41 20.87 -24.18
N SER A 15 -4.33 21.68 -23.68
CA SER A 15 -5.76 21.47 -23.81
C SER A 15 -6.13 21.46 -25.30
N LEU A 16 -6.32 20.26 -25.86
CA LEU A 16 -7.01 20.10 -27.16
C LEU A 16 -8.52 20.29 -26.90
N PRO A 17 -9.20 21.09 -27.70
CA PRO A 17 -10.65 21.18 -27.62
C PRO A 17 -11.24 19.84 -28.07
N LEU A 18 -12.02 19.21 -27.20
CA LEU A 18 -12.89 18.07 -27.53
C LEU A 18 -13.94 18.53 -28.54
N THR A 19 -13.65 18.39 -29.82
CA THR A 19 -14.67 18.45 -30.88
C THR A 19 -15.09 17.01 -31.15
N GLY A 20 -16.27 16.66 -30.70
CA GLY A 20 -16.88 15.36 -30.94
C GLY A 20 -17.56 14.76 -29.71
N ALA A 21 -18.13 15.60 -28.86
CA ALA A 21 -19.18 15.10 -27.96
C ALA A 21 -20.40 14.87 -28.84
N ASP A 22 -20.68 13.61 -29.20
CA ASP A 22 -22.04 13.23 -29.53
C ASP A 22 -22.89 13.62 -28.32
N LEU A 23 -23.64 14.73 -28.49
CA LEU A 23 -24.70 15.12 -27.59
C LEU A 23 -25.72 13.98 -27.62
N PHE A 24 -25.57 13.03 -26.69
CA PHE A 24 -26.70 12.21 -26.29
C PHE A 24 -27.69 13.18 -25.67
N ALA A 25 -28.63 13.67 -26.51
CA ALA A 25 -29.81 14.33 -26.00
C ALA A 25 -30.47 13.34 -25.02
N GLN A 26 -30.34 13.60 -23.74
CA GLN A 26 -31.08 12.90 -22.70
C GLN A 26 -32.55 13.12 -23.07
N SER A 27 -33.22 12.05 -23.49
CA SER A 27 -34.66 12.12 -23.72
C SER A 27 -35.30 12.49 -22.37
N ALA A 28 -36.36 13.28 -22.41
CA ALA A 28 -37.13 13.68 -21.24
C ALA A 28 -37.89 12.50 -20.57
N ASP A 29 -37.38 11.29 -20.70
CA ASP A 29 -37.89 10.09 -20.06
C ASP A 29 -37.26 9.94 -18.68
N ASP A 30 -38.02 9.50 -17.69
CA ASP A 30 -37.64 9.19 -16.30
C ASP A 30 -36.62 8.02 -16.21
N THR A 31 -35.62 8.04 -17.08
CA THR A 31 -34.63 6.96 -17.26
C THR A 31 -33.24 7.49 -16.91
N MET A 32 -32.53 6.74 -16.07
CA MET A 32 -31.14 7.03 -15.76
C MET A 32 -30.27 5.76 -15.83
N ARG A 33 -28.98 5.96 -15.86
CA ARG A 33 -27.97 4.91 -15.88
C ARG A 33 -27.21 4.88 -14.56
N LEU A 34 -27.04 3.71 -13.97
CA LEU A 34 -26.28 3.51 -12.76
C LEU A 34 -25.14 2.50 -13.02
N GLY A 35 -23.92 2.86 -12.72
CA GLY A 35 -22.73 2.02 -12.87
C GLY A 35 -21.48 2.74 -12.34
N TYR A 36 -20.33 2.11 -12.49
CA TYR A 36 -19.04 2.68 -12.05
C TYR A 36 -18.14 3.07 -13.22
N CYS A 37 -18.48 2.64 -14.40
CA CYS A 37 -17.63 2.83 -15.59
C CYS A 37 -17.94 4.13 -16.34
N THR A 38 -16.90 4.69 -16.96
CA THR A 38 -17.05 5.78 -17.93
C THR A 38 -17.68 5.25 -19.24
N THR A 39 -18.05 6.16 -20.14
CA THR A 39 -18.50 5.78 -21.50
C THR A 39 -17.38 5.33 -22.40
N GLU A 40 -16.15 5.77 -22.12
CA GLU A 40 -14.96 5.37 -22.86
C GLU A 40 -14.41 4.07 -22.28
N TYR A 41 -14.02 3.15 -23.14
CA TYR A 41 -13.51 1.85 -22.75
C TYR A 41 -12.12 1.58 -23.35
N SER A 42 -11.37 0.72 -22.67
CA SER A 42 -10.08 0.19 -23.11
C SER A 42 -10.26 -1.03 -24.03
N SER A 43 -9.17 -1.63 -24.49
CA SER A 43 -9.18 -2.95 -25.11
C SER A 43 -9.67 -4.02 -24.15
N GLY A 44 -10.27 -5.08 -24.69
CA GLY A 44 -10.79 -6.19 -23.91
C GLY A 44 -9.76 -6.91 -23.05
N LEU A 45 -10.25 -7.68 -22.09
CA LEU A 45 -9.42 -8.55 -21.25
C LEU A 45 -8.96 -9.76 -22.06
N ILE A 46 -7.67 -10.03 -22.08
CA ILE A 46 -7.09 -11.23 -22.65
C ILE A 46 -6.64 -12.15 -21.51
N LEU A 47 -7.38 -13.24 -21.29
CA LEU A 47 -6.93 -14.32 -20.41
C LEU A 47 -6.19 -15.34 -21.26
N GLN A 48 -4.87 -15.42 -21.13
CA GLN A 48 -4.07 -16.38 -21.89
C GLN A 48 -4.51 -17.83 -21.59
N GLY A 49 -4.73 -18.61 -22.66
CA GLY A 49 -5.06 -20.02 -22.55
C GLY A 49 -6.52 -20.35 -22.24
N VAL A 50 -7.41 -19.35 -22.22
CA VAL A 50 -8.86 -19.59 -22.06
C VAL A 50 -9.55 -19.41 -23.41
N GLU A 51 -10.20 -20.49 -23.87
CA GLU A 51 -10.96 -20.52 -25.12
C GLU A 51 -12.30 -21.20 -24.88
N GLY A 52 -13.33 -20.80 -25.67
CA GLY A 52 -14.63 -21.45 -25.63
C GLY A 52 -14.58 -22.95 -25.99
N PRO A 53 -15.68 -23.72 -25.83
CA PRO A 53 -17.03 -23.21 -25.51
C PRO A 53 -17.20 -22.93 -24.01
N GLY A 54 -18.07 -21.98 -23.69
CA GLY A 54 -18.42 -21.69 -22.30
C GLY A 54 -19.14 -20.38 -22.10
N ILE A 55 -19.56 -20.14 -20.86
CA ILE A 55 -20.18 -18.89 -20.42
C ILE A 55 -19.08 -17.99 -19.83
N TYR A 56 -19.01 -16.77 -20.32
CA TYR A 56 -18.11 -15.72 -19.84
C TYR A 56 -18.94 -14.52 -19.43
N GLN A 57 -18.62 -13.91 -18.28
CA GLN A 57 -19.52 -12.99 -17.63
C GLN A 57 -18.80 -11.85 -16.95
N ALA A 58 -19.47 -10.71 -16.83
CA ALA A 58 -19.04 -9.59 -16.03
C ALA A 58 -20.23 -8.97 -15.31
N ALA A 59 -19.99 -8.43 -14.10
CA ALA A 59 -21.01 -7.79 -13.28
C ALA A 59 -20.44 -6.64 -12.47
N ALA A 60 -21.30 -5.65 -12.19
CA ALA A 60 -21.11 -4.64 -11.20
C ALA A 60 -21.95 -4.95 -9.96
N TYR A 61 -21.39 -4.73 -8.78
CA TYR A 61 -22.07 -4.89 -7.50
C TYR A 61 -22.52 -3.54 -6.96
N PHE A 62 -23.79 -3.36 -6.75
CA PHE A 62 -24.40 -2.17 -6.19
C PHE A 62 -24.87 -2.43 -4.77
N THR A 63 -24.30 -1.70 -3.83
CA THR A 63 -24.66 -1.80 -2.41
C THR A 63 -26.01 -1.14 -2.11
N SER A 64 -26.64 -1.56 -1.03
CA SER A 64 -27.88 -0.95 -0.54
C SER A 64 -27.74 0.55 -0.30
N ASP A 65 -26.60 1.01 0.23
CA ASP A 65 -26.35 2.44 0.43
C ASP A 65 -26.45 3.26 -0.86
N LEU A 66 -26.02 2.67 -1.99
CA LEU A 66 -26.17 3.29 -3.30
C LEU A 66 -27.60 3.18 -3.84
N LEU A 67 -28.26 2.03 -3.63
CA LEU A 67 -29.56 1.72 -4.21
C LEU A 67 -30.75 2.33 -3.45
N ASP A 68 -30.64 2.57 -2.14
CA ASP A 68 -31.74 3.05 -1.29
C ASP A 68 -32.33 4.39 -1.78
N LYS A 69 -31.53 5.22 -2.44
CA LYS A 69 -31.97 6.48 -3.05
C LYS A 69 -32.93 6.28 -4.25
N TYR A 70 -32.99 5.08 -4.81
CA TYR A 70 -33.87 4.69 -5.93
C TYR A 70 -35.00 3.77 -5.48
N GLU A 71 -35.32 3.72 -4.18
CA GLU A 71 -36.39 2.86 -3.64
C GLU A 71 -37.74 3.09 -4.34
N GLY A 72 -38.30 2.04 -4.92
CA GLY A 72 -39.53 2.04 -5.67
C GLY A 72 -39.37 2.17 -7.20
N ASP A 73 -38.23 2.66 -7.68
CA ASP A 73 -37.88 2.67 -9.09
C ASP A 73 -37.52 1.26 -9.58
N LYS A 74 -37.39 1.06 -10.89
CA LYS A 74 -37.20 -0.26 -11.49
C LYS A 74 -35.98 -0.30 -12.39
N ILE A 75 -35.18 -1.34 -12.25
CA ILE A 75 -34.19 -1.68 -13.28
C ILE A 75 -34.94 -2.37 -14.41
N THR A 76 -34.92 -1.75 -15.60
CA THR A 76 -35.67 -2.21 -16.79
C THR A 76 -34.77 -2.83 -17.86
N ALA A 77 -33.49 -2.45 -17.88
CA ALA A 77 -32.52 -2.99 -18.81
C ALA A 77 -31.11 -3.01 -18.19
N VAL A 78 -30.21 -3.71 -18.85
CA VAL A 78 -28.77 -3.67 -18.55
C VAL A 78 -28.04 -3.22 -19.83
N GLU A 79 -27.14 -2.26 -19.67
CA GLU A 79 -26.19 -1.87 -20.69
C GLU A 79 -24.83 -2.50 -20.41
N PHE A 80 -24.18 -2.99 -21.48
CA PHE A 80 -22.84 -3.52 -21.41
C PHE A 80 -22.06 -3.23 -22.69
N ALA A 81 -20.74 -3.17 -22.59
CA ALA A 81 -19.90 -3.01 -23.75
C ALA A 81 -18.97 -4.21 -23.97
N VAL A 82 -18.77 -4.59 -25.23
CA VAL A 82 -17.90 -5.70 -25.64
C VAL A 82 -17.05 -5.29 -26.85
N LYS A 83 -15.81 -5.81 -26.91
CA LYS A 83 -14.94 -5.68 -28.08
C LYS A 83 -13.75 -6.66 -27.99
N PRO A 84 -13.56 -7.51 -29.01
CA PRO A 84 -14.43 -7.70 -30.18
C PRO A 84 -15.76 -8.34 -29.79
N LYS A 85 -16.74 -8.36 -30.71
CA LYS A 85 -17.94 -9.16 -30.52
C LYS A 85 -17.54 -10.63 -30.53
N ARG A 86 -17.89 -11.36 -29.47
CA ARG A 86 -17.72 -12.81 -29.31
C ARG A 86 -19.05 -13.44 -28.93
N GLY A 87 -19.21 -14.72 -29.32
CA GLY A 87 -20.36 -15.52 -28.96
C GLY A 87 -21.60 -15.26 -29.80
N SER A 88 -22.55 -16.17 -29.70
CA SER A 88 -23.80 -16.18 -30.46
C SER A 88 -24.99 -15.55 -29.73
N GLU A 89 -24.93 -15.47 -28.40
CA GLU A 89 -25.97 -14.90 -27.54
C GLU A 89 -25.34 -14.09 -26.39
N ALA A 90 -25.93 -12.96 -26.08
CA ALA A 90 -25.68 -12.19 -24.85
C ALA A 90 -26.91 -12.29 -23.94
N LYS A 91 -26.71 -12.64 -22.68
CA LYS A 91 -27.73 -12.63 -21.61
C LYS A 91 -27.36 -11.56 -20.61
N VAL A 92 -28.35 -10.83 -20.11
CA VAL A 92 -28.22 -9.90 -19.01
C VAL A 92 -28.98 -10.40 -17.80
N PHE A 93 -28.50 -10.02 -16.61
CA PHE A 93 -29.11 -10.44 -15.37
C PHE A 93 -29.04 -9.36 -14.29
N VAL A 94 -30.00 -9.44 -13.36
CA VAL A 94 -29.99 -8.74 -12.07
C VAL A 94 -30.27 -9.79 -11.00
N CYS A 95 -29.38 -9.92 -10.02
CA CYS A 95 -29.52 -10.87 -8.92
C CYS A 95 -29.06 -10.24 -7.60
N ASN A 96 -29.51 -10.81 -6.49
CA ASN A 96 -29.13 -10.37 -5.15
C ASN A 96 -27.98 -11.18 -4.55
N HIS A 97 -27.53 -12.21 -5.23
CA HIS A 97 -26.46 -13.07 -4.77
C HIS A 97 -25.76 -13.74 -5.95
N ILE A 98 -24.44 -13.71 -5.96
CA ILE A 98 -23.60 -14.45 -6.89
C ILE A 98 -22.84 -15.48 -6.08
N ASN A 99 -23.19 -16.77 -6.23
CA ASN A 99 -22.38 -17.85 -5.70
C ASN A 99 -22.39 -19.04 -6.65
N TYR A 100 -21.50 -19.98 -6.35
CA TYR A 100 -21.23 -21.21 -7.05
C TYR A 100 -22.45 -22.11 -7.33
N MET A 101 -23.53 -22.02 -6.55
CA MET A 101 -24.60 -23.00 -6.56
C MET A 101 -26.00 -22.46 -6.83
N SER A 102 -26.26 -21.19 -6.73
CA SER A 102 -27.56 -20.60 -7.04
C SER A 102 -27.48 -19.07 -7.20
N THR A 103 -27.51 -18.63 -8.44
CA THR A 103 -27.79 -17.23 -8.74
C THR A 103 -29.31 -17.06 -8.66
N THR A 104 -29.82 -16.40 -7.62
CA THR A 104 -31.24 -16.04 -7.57
C THR A 104 -31.45 -14.85 -8.51
N THR A 105 -31.75 -15.14 -9.76
CA THR A 105 -32.02 -14.14 -10.78
C THR A 105 -33.36 -13.48 -10.49
N LEU A 106 -33.34 -12.17 -10.22
CA LEU A 106 -34.53 -11.36 -10.01
C LEU A 106 -35.12 -10.87 -11.33
N GLY A 107 -34.26 -10.59 -12.30
CA GLY A 107 -34.61 -10.21 -13.66
C GLY A 107 -33.53 -10.64 -14.65
N SER A 108 -33.94 -10.99 -15.87
CA SER A 108 -33.02 -11.36 -16.94
C SER A 108 -33.58 -10.99 -18.31
N GLY A 109 -32.71 -10.91 -19.29
CA GLY A 109 -33.03 -10.74 -20.71
C GLY A 109 -31.96 -11.36 -21.58
N SER A 110 -32.23 -11.57 -22.85
CA SER A 110 -31.22 -12.04 -23.80
C SER A 110 -31.40 -11.46 -25.19
N THR A 111 -30.34 -11.47 -25.98
CA THR A 111 -30.34 -11.06 -27.37
C THR A 111 -29.27 -11.79 -28.16
N THR A 112 -29.57 -12.10 -29.41
CA THR A 112 -28.58 -12.52 -30.41
C THR A 112 -28.14 -11.37 -31.31
N ASP A 113 -28.86 -10.25 -31.24
CA ASP A 113 -28.58 -9.02 -31.98
C ASP A 113 -27.84 -8.03 -31.07
N TYR A 114 -26.50 -8.10 -31.07
CA TYR A 114 -25.60 -7.16 -30.39
C TYR A 114 -24.31 -6.97 -31.20
N ALA A 115 -23.63 -5.85 -30.98
CA ALA A 115 -22.48 -5.43 -31.76
C ALA A 115 -21.28 -5.07 -30.84
N GLU A 116 -20.14 -4.78 -31.46
CA GLU A 116 -19.03 -4.15 -30.75
C GLU A 116 -19.44 -2.79 -30.16
N GLY A 117 -19.00 -2.48 -28.98
CA GLY A 117 -19.36 -1.28 -28.24
C GLY A 117 -20.51 -1.50 -27.27
N TRP A 118 -21.23 -0.44 -26.97
CA TRP A 118 -22.34 -0.45 -26.00
C TRP A 118 -23.61 -1.09 -26.59
N ASN A 119 -24.20 -1.96 -25.79
CA ASN A 119 -25.45 -2.67 -26.11
C ASN A 119 -26.42 -2.51 -24.94
N THR A 120 -27.71 -2.37 -25.24
CA THR A 120 -28.78 -2.30 -24.23
C THR A 120 -29.70 -3.49 -24.40
N VAL A 121 -29.87 -4.29 -23.35
CA VAL A 121 -30.79 -5.46 -23.35
C VAL A 121 -31.83 -5.28 -22.26
N LYS A 122 -33.09 -5.26 -22.68
CA LYS A 122 -34.24 -5.13 -21.75
C LYS A 122 -34.42 -6.40 -20.93
N LEU A 123 -34.76 -6.22 -19.66
CA LEU A 123 -35.16 -7.31 -18.80
C LEU A 123 -36.58 -7.79 -19.18
N THR A 124 -36.78 -9.09 -19.24
CA THR A 124 -38.10 -9.70 -19.46
C THR A 124 -39.06 -9.30 -18.33
N LYS A 125 -38.56 -9.18 -17.13
CA LYS A 125 -39.25 -8.71 -15.94
C LYS A 125 -38.40 -7.62 -15.28
N PRO A 126 -38.87 -6.36 -15.22
CA PRO A 126 -38.20 -5.31 -14.46
C PRO A 126 -38.04 -5.67 -12.99
N VAL A 127 -36.92 -5.25 -12.39
CA VAL A 127 -36.62 -5.48 -10.98
C VAL A 127 -36.89 -4.20 -10.19
N THR A 128 -37.85 -4.26 -9.26
CA THR A 128 -38.13 -3.15 -8.35
C THR A 128 -37.04 -3.08 -7.28
N ILE A 129 -36.50 -1.89 -7.04
CA ILE A 129 -35.51 -1.61 -6.00
C ILE A 129 -36.24 -1.43 -4.67
N TYR A 130 -35.84 -2.19 -3.66
CA TYR A 130 -36.35 -2.09 -2.29
C TYR A 130 -35.23 -1.68 -1.35
N LYS A 131 -35.57 -0.98 -0.30
CA LYS A 131 -34.63 -0.55 0.74
C LYS A 131 -33.82 -1.71 1.32
N GLY A 132 -32.53 -1.49 1.51
CA GLY A 132 -31.59 -2.48 2.04
C GLY A 132 -31.24 -3.62 1.09
N MET A 133 -31.46 -3.45 -0.23
CA MET A 133 -31.21 -4.45 -1.25
C MET A 133 -29.84 -4.25 -1.88
N ASP A 134 -28.99 -5.27 -1.81
CA ASP A 134 -27.76 -5.35 -2.59
C ASP A 134 -28.02 -6.08 -3.90
N LEU A 135 -27.48 -5.59 -5.01
CA LEU A 135 -27.69 -6.16 -6.34
C LEU A 135 -26.39 -6.33 -7.13
N TYR A 136 -26.33 -7.44 -7.85
CA TYR A 136 -25.37 -7.65 -8.93
C TYR A 136 -26.08 -7.46 -10.26
N VAL A 137 -25.52 -6.62 -11.12
CA VAL A 137 -26.02 -6.31 -12.45
C VAL A 137 -24.95 -6.69 -13.45
N GLY A 138 -25.28 -7.58 -14.39
CA GLY A 138 -24.25 -8.12 -15.27
C GLY A 138 -24.76 -8.68 -16.58
N TYR A 139 -23.82 -9.20 -17.34
CA TYR A 139 -24.07 -9.89 -18.59
C TYR A 139 -23.25 -11.17 -18.69
N GLN A 140 -23.70 -12.08 -19.56
CA GLN A 140 -23.06 -13.32 -19.92
C GLN A 140 -22.99 -13.44 -21.43
N LEU A 141 -21.88 -13.95 -21.96
CA LEU A 141 -21.68 -14.29 -23.35
C LEU A 141 -21.48 -15.80 -23.47
N MET A 142 -22.17 -16.42 -24.42
CA MET A 142 -21.98 -17.81 -24.78
C MET A 142 -20.94 -17.89 -25.89
N LEU A 143 -19.70 -18.22 -25.56
CA LEU A 143 -18.63 -18.39 -26.52
C LEU A 143 -18.66 -19.77 -27.14
N GLU A 144 -18.36 -19.84 -28.45
CA GLU A 144 -18.28 -21.06 -29.22
C GLU A 144 -16.91 -21.74 -29.13
N GLN A 145 -16.79 -22.94 -29.65
CA GLN A 145 -15.51 -23.66 -29.67
C GLN A 145 -14.44 -22.87 -30.43
N GLY A 146 -13.30 -22.62 -29.76
CA GLY A 146 -12.17 -21.90 -30.35
C GLY A 146 -12.28 -20.36 -30.33
N GLU A 147 -13.36 -19.81 -29.77
CA GLU A 147 -13.43 -18.35 -29.52
C GLU A 147 -12.61 -17.99 -28.29
N PRO A 148 -11.66 -17.03 -28.38
CA PRO A 148 -10.88 -16.59 -27.23
C PRO A 148 -11.73 -15.73 -26.30
N PHE A 149 -11.41 -15.77 -24.99
CA PHE A 149 -11.98 -14.89 -23.99
C PHE A 149 -11.21 -13.56 -23.96
N ASP A 150 -11.53 -12.66 -24.85
CA ASP A 150 -10.85 -11.36 -25.02
C ASP A 150 -11.81 -10.18 -25.21
N CYS A 151 -13.08 -10.35 -24.85
CA CYS A 151 -14.14 -9.41 -25.22
C CYS A 151 -14.74 -8.59 -24.08
N ILE A 152 -14.42 -8.89 -22.81
CA ILE A 152 -14.88 -8.05 -21.68
C ILE A 152 -14.11 -6.74 -21.70
N LEU A 153 -14.84 -5.64 -21.74
CA LEU A 153 -14.26 -4.30 -21.73
C LEU A 153 -14.23 -3.71 -20.33
N PHE A 154 -13.15 -2.99 -20.09
CA PHE A 154 -12.96 -2.14 -18.92
C PHE A 154 -12.92 -0.68 -19.37
N ASP A 155 -13.31 0.22 -18.50
CA ASP A 155 -13.32 1.64 -18.77
C ASP A 155 -11.92 2.27 -18.81
N GLN A 156 -11.86 3.56 -19.10
CA GLN A 156 -10.63 4.35 -19.09
C GLN A 156 -10.40 5.06 -17.74
N SER A 157 -11.21 4.75 -16.72
CA SER A 157 -11.02 5.31 -15.38
C SER A 157 -9.62 5.05 -14.85
N PRO A 158 -9.04 6.02 -14.14
CA PRO A 158 -7.75 5.84 -13.50
C PRO A 158 -7.82 4.98 -12.21
N TYR A 159 -8.99 4.48 -11.85
CA TYR A 159 -9.23 3.68 -10.63
C TYR A 159 -10.42 2.73 -10.84
N ALA A 160 -10.41 1.61 -10.13
CA ALA A 160 -11.57 0.73 -9.97
C ALA A 160 -12.29 1.02 -8.64
N VAL A 161 -13.61 0.80 -8.60
CA VAL A 161 -14.34 0.77 -7.34
C VAL A 161 -14.10 -0.61 -6.71
N PRO A 162 -13.44 -0.69 -5.53
CA PRO A 162 -13.07 -1.96 -4.91
C PRO A 162 -14.28 -2.86 -4.64
N ASN A 163 -14.11 -4.16 -4.82
CA ASN A 163 -15.11 -5.21 -4.60
C ASN A 163 -16.39 -5.09 -5.45
N ASN A 164 -16.44 -4.14 -6.37
CA ASN A 164 -17.64 -3.85 -7.15
C ASN A 164 -17.52 -4.20 -8.65
N ASN A 165 -16.41 -4.81 -9.05
CA ASN A 165 -16.11 -5.14 -10.43
C ASN A 165 -15.75 -6.61 -10.58
N LEU A 166 -16.67 -7.41 -11.06
CA LEU A 166 -16.55 -8.86 -11.10
C LEU A 166 -16.50 -9.36 -12.54
N TYR A 167 -15.68 -10.35 -12.78
CA TYR A 167 -15.71 -11.13 -14.03
C TYR A 167 -15.59 -12.63 -13.72
N GLY A 168 -16.00 -13.45 -14.66
CA GLY A 168 -15.93 -14.88 -14.47
C GLY A 168 -16.04 -15.64 -15.78
N TYR A 169 -15.56 -16.87 -15.77
CA TYR A 169 -15.76 -17.80 -16.86
C TYR A 169 -16.22 -19.14 -16.29
N ASN A 170 -17.05 -19.83 -17.06
CA ASN A 170 -17.60 -21.11 -16.73
C ASN A 170 -17.24 -22.12 -17.79
N THR A 171 -16.29 -23.01 -17.49
CA THR A 171 -16.03 -24.27 -18.18
C THR A 171 -16.72 -25.43 -17.46
N GLY A 172 -17.92 -25.15 -16.87
CA GLY A 172 -18.71 -26.06 -16.04
C GLY A 172 -18.75 -25.71 -14.55
N GLN A 173 -18.14 -24.61 -14.13
CA GLN A 173 -18.14 -24.12 -12.75
C GLN A 173 -18.24 -22.58 -12.74
N ASP A 174 -19.16 -22.03 -11.91
CA ASP A 174 -19.35 -20.58 -11.77
C ASP A 174 -18.22 -19.97 -10.91
N ASN A 175 -17.14 -19.54 -11.53
CA ASN A 175 -16.06 -18.85 -10.85
C ASN A 175 -16.17 -17.34 -11.10
N TRP A 176 -16.23 -16.57 -10.02
CA TRP A 176 -16.18 -15.12 -10.05
C TRP A 176 -14.90 -14.60 -9.42
N TYR A 177 -14.29 -13.65 -10.06
CA TYR A 177 -13.06 -12.99 -9.63
C TYR A 177 -13.31 -11.50 -9.49
N ASP A 178 -12.85 -10.91 -8.39
CA ASP A 178 -12.80 -9.47 -8.26
C ASP A 178 -11.60 -8.93 -9.07
N ASN A 179 -11.87 -7.89 -9.84
CA ASN A 179 -10.90 -7.31 -10.77
C ASN A 179 -10.01 -6.23 -10.13
N THR A 180 -10.20 -5.89 -8.87
CA THR A 180 -9.53 -4.74 -8.24
C THR A 180 -8.01 -4.90 -8.12
N THR A 181 -7.51 -6.12 -8.00
CA THR A 181 -6.09 -6.40 -7.79
C THR A 181 -5.23 -6.48 -9.06
N GLY A 182 -5.84 -6.72 -10.22
CA GLY A 182 -5.11 -6.95 -11.48
C GLY A 182 -5.17 -5.77 -12.46
N ILE A 183 -6.37 -5.39 -12.86
CA ILE A 183 -6.59 -4.43 -13.96
C ILE A 183 -6.82 -3.02 -13.42
N ASN A 184 -7.31 -2.87 -12.19
CA ASN A 184 -7.64 -1.59 -11.52
C ASN A 184 -8.51 -0.66 -12.39
N LYS A 185 -9.55 -1.23 -13.02
CA LYS A 185 -10.51 -0.55 -13.89
C LYS A 185 -11.91 -1.12 -13.70
N ASN A 186 -12.93 -0.34 -14.02
CA ASN A 186 -14.32 -0.78 -13.87
C ASN A 186 -14.79 -1.55 -15.11
N VAL A 187 -15.55 -2.62 -14.89
CA VAL A 187 -16.22 -3.34 -15.99
C VAL A 187 -17.28 -2.45 -16.64
N CYS A 188 -17.39 -2.50 -17.96
CA CYS A 188 -18.35 -1.71 -18.71
C CYS A 188 -19.76 -2.29 -18.63
N VAL A 189 -20.39 -2.15 -17.46
CA VAL A 189 -21.76 -2.60 -17.16
C VAL A 189 -22.53 -1.51 -16.43
N ARG A 190 -23.81 -1.30 -16.79
CA ARG A 190 -24.72 -0.32 -16.17
C ARG A 190 -26.12 -0.89 -16.06
N ALA A 191 -26.81 -0.53 -14.97
CA ALA A 191 -28.26 -0.68 -14.86
C ALA A 191 -28.95 0.51 -15.51
N VAL A 192 -30.04 0.24 -16.24
CA VAL A 192 -30.98 1.28 -16.68
C VAL A 192 -32.15 1.30 -15.71
N ILE A 193 -32.30 2.43 -14.99
CA ILE A 193 -33.32 2.64 -13.97
C ILE A 193 -34.40 3.55 -14.55
N GLU A 194 -35.67 3.15 -14.38
CA GLU A 194 -36.85 3.92 -14.73
C GLU A 194 -37.69 4.17 -13.49
N GLY A 195 -38.12 5.43 -13.27
CA GLY A 195 -39.00 5.83 -12.19
C GLY A 195 -38.85 7.28 -11.77
N SER A 196 -39.75 7.69 -10.87
CA SER A 196 -39.85 9.07 -10.41
C SER A 196 -39.08 9.36 -9.12
N LYS A 197 -38.45 8.34 -8.51
CA LYS A 197 -37.73 8.47 -7.25
C LYS A 197 -36.26 8.84 -7.44
N SER A 198 -35.71 8.57 -8.62
CA SER A 198 -34.36 8.99 -8.93
C SER A 198 -34.18 10.50 -8.76
N PRO A 199 -33.16 10.95 -8.02
CA PRO A 199 -32.97 12.36 -7.72
C PRO A 199 -32.71 13.19 -9.00
N GLU A 200 -33.14 14.45 -9.01
CA GLU A 200 -32.78 15.39 -10.08
C GLU A 200 -31.32 15.81 -9.97
N ASN A 201 -30.89 16.18 -8.78
CA ASN A 201 -29.52 16.59 -8.46
C ASN A 201 -28.98 15.68 -7.36
N ASP A 202 -27.87 15.00 -7.64
CA ASP A 202 -27.16 14.13 -6.69
C ASP A 202 -25.73 13.94 -7.16
N ILE A 203 -24.76 14.22 -6.30
CA ILE A 203 -23.34 14.03 -6.58
C ILE A 203 -22.68 13.33 -5.39
N SER A 204 -21.91 12.29 -5.64
CA SER A 204 -21.19 11.57 -4.60
C SER A 204 -19.67 11.61 -4.81
N PHE A 205 -18.94 11.43 -3.73
CA PHE A 205 -17.56 11.09 -3.81
C PHE A 205 -17.37 9.62 -4.15
N ILE A 206 -16.38 9.36 -5.01
CA ILE A 206 -15.86 8.02 -5.23
C ILE A 206 -14.55 7.86 -4.44
N LYS A 207 -13.66 8.87 -4.55
CA LYS A 207 -12.31 8.82 -3.97
C LYS A 207 -11.76 10.23 -3.82
N ILE A 208 -10.90 10.40 -2.82
CA ILE A 208 -10.00 11.57 -2.71
C ILE A 208 -8.59 11.08 -2.51
N GLU A 209 -7.65 11.67 -3.22
CA GLU A 209 -6.22 11.37 -3.08
C GLU A 209 -5.37 12.64 -3.14
N PRO A 210 -4.23 12.67 -2.44
CA PRO A 210 -3.25 13.76 -2.59
C PRO A 210 -2.74 13.84 -4.02
N ALA A 211 -2.64 15.05 -4.56
CA ALA A 211 -2.19 15.25 -5.95
C ALA A 211 -0.74 14.80 -6.19
N ASN A 212 0.09 14.75 -5.14
CA ASN A 212 1.46 14.28 -5.16
C ASN A 212 1.62 12.80 -4.75
N GLY A 213 0.51 12.08 -4.51
CA GLY A 213 0.52 10.68 -4.10
C GLY A 213 1.00 10.41 -2.67
N SER A 214 1.30 11.45 -1.86
CA SER A 214 1.84 11.31 -0.50
C SER A 214 0.85 11.79 0.55
N ASP A 215 0.71 11.09 1.67
CA ASP A 215 -0.08 11.55 2.82
C ASP A 215 0.64 12.57 3.69
N TYR A 216 1.90 12.87 3.38
CA TYR A 216 2.71 13.88 4.06
C TYR A 216 2.57 15.25 3.40
N MET A 217 2.47 16.29 4.22
CA MET A 217 2.40 17.69 3.80
C MET A 217 3.35 18.55 4.63
N THR A 218 3.84 19.66 4.07
CA THR A 218 4.66 20.62 4.81
C THR A 218 3.78 21.67 5.48
N GLN A 219 4.14 22.06 6.70
CA GLN A 219 3.46 23.12 7.45
C GLN A 219 3.41 24.42 6.62
N ASN A 220 2.24 25.06 6.60
CA ASN A 220 1.93 26.28 5.86
C ASN A 220 2.00 26.19 4.32
N GLU A 221 2.42 25.09 3.73
CA GLU A 221 2.40 24.92 2.29
C GLU A 221 1.01 24.49 1.81
N PRO A 222 0.44 25.16 0.78
CA PRO A 222 -0.83 24.75 0.20
C PRO A 222 -0.72 23.37 -0.45
N ARG A 223 -1.60 22.45 -0.06
CA ARG A 223 -1.67 21.11 -0.61
C ARG A 223 -2.87 20.96 -1.54
N SER A 224 -2.64 20.31 -2.68
CA SER A 224 -3.69 19.94 -3.64
C SER A 224 -4.11 18.50 -3.46
N TYR A 225 -5.38 18.22 -3.78
CA TYR A 225 -5.95 16.88 -3.85
C TYR A 225 -6.63 16.67 -5.19
N TYR A 226 -6.83 15.42 -5.57
CA TYR A 226 -7.76 15.04 -6.61
C TYR A 226 -8.99 14.42 -5.97
N ALA A 227 -10.16 15.00 -6.27
CA ALA A 227 -11.45 14.41 -5.95
C ALA A 227 -12.01 13.71 -7.18
N TYR A 228 -12.48 12.51 -6.99
CA TYR A 228 -13.22 11.75 -7.99
C TYR A 228 -14.67 11.75 -7.55
N VAL A 229 -15.52 12.32 -8.37
CA VAL A 229 -16.96 12.50 -8.09
C VAL A 229 -17.79 11.87 -9.21
N GLN A 230 -19.00 11.48 -8.85
CA GLN A 230 -19.96 10.91 -9.81
C GLN A 230 -21.30 11.59 -9.65
N ASN A 231 -21.92 11.93 -10.76
CA ASN A 231 -23.30 12.42 -10.80
C ASN A 231 -24.25 11.20 -10.77
N ASN A 232 -25.01 11.03 -9.71
CA ASN A 232 -26.04 9.99 -9.57
C ASN A 232 -27.46 10.55 -9.83
N GLY A 233 -27.56 11.86 -10.10
CA GLY A 233 -28.81 12.54 -10.46
C GLY A 233 -29.11 12.48 -11.95
N LYS A 234 -30.33 12.85 -12.32
CA LYS A 234 -30.76 12.91 -13.72
C LYS A 234 -30.20 14.12 -14.46
N THR A 235 -30.03 15.24 -13.74
CA THR A 235 -29.54 16.52 -14.32
C THR A 235 -28.01 16.53 -14.35
N PRO A 236 -27.38 16.97 -15.44
CA PRO A 236 -25.94 17.19 -15.44
C PRO A 236 -25.49 18.15 -14.34
N VAL A 237 -24.43 17.82 -13.62
CA VAL A 237 -23.90 18.70 -12.57
C VAL A 237 -23.09 19.82 -13.24
N THR A 238 -23.56 21.06 -13.06
CA THR A 238 -22.93 22.27 -13.59
C THR A 238 -22.15 23.04 -12.52
N SER A 239 -22.48 22.83 -11.24
CA SER A 239 -21.79 23.44 -10.10
C SER A 239 -21.98 22.62 -8.84
N PHE A 240 -21.03 22.72 -7.92
CA PHE A 240 -21.18 22.25 -6.54
C PHE A 240 -20.27 23.02 -5.58
N THR A 241 -20.65 22.99 -4.29
CA THR A 241 -19.86 23.57 -3.19
C THR A 241 -19.25 22.44 -2.35
N LEU A 242 -17.94 22.49 -2.16
CA LEU A 242 -17.18 21.56 -1.35
C LEU A 242 -16.56 22.29 -0.16
N SER A 243 -16.80 21.82 1.05
CA SER A 243 -16.12 22.27 2.25
C SER A 243 -15.07 21.25 2.70
N THR A 244 -13.97 21.75 3.26
CA THR A 244 -12.97 20.91 3.94
C THR A 244 -12.87 21.31 5.40
N ASN A 245 -12.76 20.30 6.26
CA ASN A 245 -12.57 20.47 7.69
C ASN A 245 -11.35 19.65 8.11
N SER A 246 -10.19 20.32 8.20
CA SER A 246 -8.94 19.69 8.58
C SER A 246 -8.68 19.84 10.07
N LYS A 247 -8.71 18.75 10.82
CA LYS A 247 -8.53 18.68 12.27
C LYS A 247 -7.16 18.18 12.62
N THR A 248 -6.48 18.91 13.50
CA THR A 248 -5.26 18.49 14.20
C THR A 248 -5.55 18.37 15.69
N ALA A 249 -4.58 17.92 16.49
CA ALA A 249 -4.72 17.86 17.94
C ALA A 249 -5.04 19.25 18.59
N SER A 250 -4.59 20.34 17.98
CA SER A 250 -4.65 21.68 18.56
C SER A 250 -5.60 22.64 17.87
N GLN A 251 -5.98 22.40 16.61
CA GLN A 251 -6.85 23.31 15.87
C GLN A 251 -7.58 22.67 14.69
N THR A 252 -8.54 23.41 14.17
CA THR A 252 -9.32 23.05 12.99
C THR A 252 -9.16 24.13 11.92
N VAL A 253 -8.89 23.71 10.67
CA VAL A 253 -8.81 24.59 9.50
C VAL A 253 -9.94 24.24 8.56
N ASN A 254 -10.79 25.24 8.26
CA ASN A 254 -11.92 25.10 7.34
C ASN A 254 -11.63 25.85 6.05
N LYS A 255 -12.04 25.27 4.92
CA LYS A 255 -12.00 25.93 3.62
C LYS A 255 -13.22 25.54 2.80
N GLU A 256 -13.79 26.50 2.09
CA GLU A 256 -14.86 26.29 1.11
C GLU A 256 -14.28 26.47 -0.30
N LEU A 257 -14.65 25.57 -1.19
CA LEU A 257 -14.27 25.54 -2.61
C LEU A 257 -15.56 25.47 -3.44
N LYS A 258 -15.70 26.37 -4.40
CA LYS A 258 -16.82 26.40 -5.36
C LYS A 258 -16.36 25.98 -6.73
N PHE A 259 -17.09 25.05 -7.30
CA PHE A 259 -16.89 24.56 -8.65
C PHE A 259 -18.06 25.02 -9.51
N GLU A 260 -17.77 25.70 -10.59
CA GLU A 260 -18.76 26.27 -11.51
C GLU A 260 -18.35 25.98 -12.96
N GLY A 261 -19.30 26.06 -13.88
CA GLY A 261 -19.05 25.84 -15.31
C GLY A 261 -18.71 24.40 -15.65
N LEU A 262 -19.11 23.46 -14.82
CA LEU A 262 -18.93 22.03 -15.05
C LEU A 262 -19.99 21.51 -16.04
N ASN A 263 -19.78 20.31 -16.51
CA ASN A 263 -20.76 19.51 -17.22
C ASN A 263 -20.48 18.04 -16.94
N ILE A 264 -20.96 17.57 -15.77
CA ILE A 264 -20.80 16.17 -15.33
C ILE A 264 -22.10 15.44 -15.65
N PRO A 265 -22.17 14.69 -16.74
CA PRO A 265 -23.37 13.93 -17.07
C PRO A 265 -23.61 12.81 -16.08
N ASN A 266 -24.85 12.30 -16.07
CA ASN A 266 -25.22 11.17 -15.24
C ASN A 266 -24.25 10.00 -15.45
N ASN A 267 -23.83 9.40 -14.33
CA ASN A 267 -23.00 8.20 -14.30
C ASN A 267 -21.64 8.29 -15.03
N VAL A 268 -21.08 9.48 -15.12
CA VAL A 268 -19.73 9.66 -15.65
C VAL A 268 -18.82 10.18 -14.55
N PRO A 269 -17.93 9.35 -14.00
CA PRO A 269 -16.96 9.78 -13.01
C PRO A 269 -16.08 10.91 -13.53
N GLN A 270 -15.85 11.93 -12.70
CA GLN A 270 -15.05 13.09 -13.04
C GLN A 270 -13.91 13.27 -12.04
N LYS A 271 -12.70 13.48 -12.53
CA LYS A 271 -11.54 13.85 -11.72
C LYS A 271 -11.39 15.36 -11.65
N LEU A 272 -11.41 15.92 -10.46
CA LEU A 272 -11.30 17.36 -10.20
C LEU A 272 -10.12 17.65 -9.29
N LYS A 273 -9.44 18.76 -9.54
CA LYS A 273 -8.35 19.22 -8.68
C LYS A 273 -8.86 20.19 -7.63
N LEU A 274 -8.51 19.90 -6.36
CA LEU A 274 -8.77 20.75 -5.21
C LEU A 274 -7.45 21.41 -4.79
N ASP A 275 -7.39 22.74 -4.81
CA ASP A 275 -6.15 23.46 -4.49
C ASP A 275 -6.21 24.18 -3.14
N GLY A 276 -5.05 24.35 -2.55
CA GLY A 276 -4.79 25.36 -1.54
C GLY A 276 -5.28 25.06 -0.13
N ILE A 277 -5.21 23.82 0.34
CA ILE A 277 -5.42 23.48 1.75
C ILE A 277 -4.06 23.52 2.45
N ALA A 278 -3.85 24.49 3.35
CA ALA A 278 -2.62 24.62 4.13
C ALA A 278 -2.90 24.36 5.61
N ILE A 279 -2.06 23.56 6.25
CA ILE A 279 -2.14 23.24 7.67
C ILE A 279 -1.00 23.97 8.40
N PRO A 280 -1.33 24.81 9.41
CA PRO A 280 -0.32 25.66 10.07
C PRO A 280 0.34 25.01 11.28
N VAL A 281 0.01 23.76 11.62
CA VAL A 281 0.58 23.04 12.77
C VAL A 281 1.08 21.67 12.35
N GLU A 282 2.17 21.24 12.99
CA GLU A 282 2.73 19.90 12.89
C GLU A 282 1.77 18.86 13.48
N GLY A 283 1.83 17.65 12.97
CA GLY A 283 1.21 16.46 13.53
C GLY A 283 0.17 15.80 12.62
N ASN A 284 -0.57 14.87 13.19
CA ASN A 284 -1.60 14.12 12.48
C ASN A 284 -2.78 15.03 12.11
N VAL A 285 -3.28 14.86 10.89
CA VAL A 285 -4.36 15.66 10.32
C VAL A 285 -5.43 14.74 9.79
N THR A 286 -6.66 14.91 10.26
CA THR A 286 -7.83 14.32 9.61
C THR A 286 -8.54 15.40 8.81
N THR A 287 -8.67 15.24 7.51
CA THR A 287 -9.43 16.17 6.66
C THR A 287 -10.71 15.51 6.19
N ASP A 288 -11.83 16.07 6.59
CA ASP A 288 -13.14 15.73 6.07
C ASP A 288 -13.43 16.62 4.86
N PHE A 289 -13.82 16.02 3.75
CA PHE A 289 -14.25 16.68 2.52
C PHE A 289 -15.75 16.45 2.39
N THR A 290 -16.55 17.51 2.32
CA THR A 290 -18.01 17.41 2.27
C THR A 290 -18.58 18.25 1.13
N ILE A 291 -19.35 17.64 0.25
CA ILE A 291 -20.16 18.34 -0.75
C ILE A 291 -21.49 18.76 -0.05
N SER A 292 -21.82 20.03 -0.11
CA SER A 292 -22.99 20.58 0.58
C SER A 292 -24.11 20.99 -0.36
N GLU A 293 -23.77 21.40 -1.58
CA GLU A 293 -24.71 21.89 -2.60
C GLU A 293 -24.33 21.34 -3.96
N VAL A 294 -25.31 21.04 -4.79
CA VAL A 294 -25.19 20.64 -6.18
C VAL A 294 -26.18 21.41 -7.03
N ASN A 295 -25.72 22.04 -8.13
CA ASN A 295 -26.54 22.91 -8.99
C ASN A 295 -27.27 24.04 -8.24
N GLY A 296 -26.70 24.53 -7.11
CA GLY A 296 -27.28 25.57 -6.28
C GLY A 296 -28.36 25.10 -5.30
N GLU A 297 -28.58 23.79 -5.21
CA GLU A 297 -29.53 23.16 -4.28
C GLU A 297 -28.80 22.25 -3.28
N LYS A 298 -29.42 22.00 -2.14
CA LYS A 298 -28.90 21.05 -1.18
C LYS A 298 -28.99 19.64 -1.76
N ASP A 299 -27.88 18.89 -1.67
CA ASP A 299 -27.88 17.49 -2.06
C ASP A 299 -28.86 16.68 -1.18
N PRO A 300 -29.76 15.89 -1.80
CA PRO A 300 -30.76 15.12 -1.06
C PRO A 300 -30.20 13.93 -0.29
N TYR A 301 -28.98 13.45 -0.66
CA TYR A 301 -28.36 12.26 -0.09
C TYR A 301 -26.99 12.55 0.53
N PRO A 302 -26.92 13.28 1.66
CA PRO A 302 -25.66 13.72 2.25
C PRO A 302 -24.78 12.59 2.82
N SER A 303 -25.26 11.34 2.84
CA SER A 303 -24.52 10.20 3.39
C SER A 303 -23.32 9.79 2.54
N ASP A 304 -23.33 10.03 1.24
CA ASP A 304 -22.23 9.73 0.30
C ASP A 304 -21.45 10.97 -0.14
N ASN A 305 -21.75 12.11 0.49
CA ASN A 305 -21.13 13.40 0.22
C ASN A 305 -19.92 13.72 1.08
N THR A 306 -19.50 12.81 1.95
CA THR A 306 -18.37 13.05 2.83
C THR A 306 -17.35 11.92 2.73
N LEU A 307 -16.09 12.29 2.50
CA LEU A 307 -14.94 11.41 2.66
C LEU A 307 -13.93 12.01 3.60
N SER A 308 -13.33 11.16 4.42
CA SER A 308 -12.25 11.54 5.35
C SER A 308 -10.92 11.00 4.86
N ARG A 309 -9.87 11.81 5.02
CA ARG A 309 -8.51 11.40 4.74
C ARG A 309 -7.59 11.72 5.89
N LEU A 310 -6.77 10.74 6.24
CA LEU A 310 -5.66 10.93 7.17
C LEU A 310 -4.44 11.47 6.43
N GLY A 311 -3.69 12.31 7.10
CA GLY A 311 -2.43 12.84 6.61
C GLY A 311 -1.55 13.25 7.79
N TYR A 312 -0.32 13.65 7.48
CA TYR A 312 0.62 14.12 8.47
C TYR A 312 1.28 15.42 8.02
N CYS A 313 1.21 16.45 8.85
CA CYS A 313 1.82 17.75 8.62
C CYS A 313 3.21 17.80 9.24
N ILE A 314 4.24 17.91 8.40
CA ILE A 314 5.65 18.00 8.81
C ILE A 314 5.96 19.45 9.09
N LYS A 315 6.60 19.72 10.23
CA LYS A 315 7.10 21.06 10.58
C LYS A 315 8.07 21.57 9.52
N GLU A 316 7.97 22.85 9.17
CA GLU A 316 8.91 23.50 8.27
C GLU A 316 10.35 23.33 8.78
N GLY A 317 11.24 22.87 7.90
CA GLY A 317 12.65 22.58 8.22
C GLY A 317 12.93 21.22 8.84
N SER A 318 11.93 20.43 9.21
CA SER A 318 12.14 19.05 9.64
C SER A 318 12.62 18.18 8.48
N LYS A 319 13.55 17.27 8.76
CA LYS A 319 14.10 16.35 7.77
C LYS A 319 13.81 14.92 8.16
N ALA A 320 13.42 14.11 7.17
CA ALA A 320 13.38 12.68 7.35
C ALA A 320 14.81 12.14 7.59
N VAL A 321 14.90 11.09 8.41
CA VAL A 321 16.14 10.35 8.65
C VAL A 321 16.23 9.13 7.72
N ALA A 322 17.41 8.53 7.64
CA ALA A 322 17.59 7.30 6.87
C ALA A 322 16.66 6.20 7.41
N ARG A 323 15.90 5.57 6.50
CA ARG A 323 14.99 4.49 6.82
C ARG A 323 15.64 3.14 6.55
N LYS A 324 15.48 2.22 7.49
CA LYS A 324 15.65 0.79 7.27
C LYS A 324 14.31 0.11 7.42
N VAL A 325 14.04 -0.80 6.50
CA VAL A 325 12.78 -1.54 6.41
C VAL A 325 12.91 -2.86 7.14
N LEU A 326 11.95 -3.19 7.99
CA LEU A 326 11.82 -4.51 8.58
C LEU A 326 11.08 -5.44 7.60
N PHE A 327 11.74 -6.51 7.20
CA PHE A 327 11.16 -7.61 6.44
C PHE A 327 11.05 -8.83 7.37
N GLU A 328 9.82 -9.14 7.78
CA GLU A 328 9.52 -10.30 8.62
C GLU A 328 9.03 -11.43 7.75
N GLN A 329 9.63 -12.60 7.88
CA GLN A 329 9.18 -13.82 7.21
C GLN A 329 8.70 -14.82 8.26
N PHE A 330 7.50 -15.33 8.10
CA PHE A 330 6.99 -16.47 8.87
C PHE A 330 7.31 -17.75 8.12
N THR A 331 7.96 -18.68 8.82
CA THR A 331 8.55 -19.88 8.24
C THR A 331 8.30 -21.11 9.11
N SER A 332 8.62 -22.29 8.61
CA SER A 332 8.61 -23.53 9.37
C SER A 332 9.51 -24.57 8.72
N GLU A 333 10.24 -25.33 9.54
CA GLU A 333 11.00 -26.49 9.06
C GLU A 333 10.11 -27.58 8.47
N ALA A 334 8.83 -27.63 8.85
CA ALA A 334 7.85 -28.62 8.39
C ALA A 334 7.16 -28.28 7.06
N TYR A 335 7.71 -27.34 6.26
CA TYR A 335 7.15 -27.01 4.97
C TYR A 335 8.20 -27.01 3.87
N ASP A 336 7.99 -27.89 2.88
CA ASP A 336 8.93 -28.17 1.78
C ASP A 336 9.12 -27.03 0.78
N GLY A 337 8.21 -26.04 0.79
CA GLY A 337 8.32 -24.83 -0.05
C GLY A 337 9.24 -23.74 0.51
N ILE A 338 9.70 -23.84 1.77
CA ILE A 338 10.53 -22.80 2.39
C ILE A 338 11.86 -22.59 1.69
N PRO A 339 12.63 -23.65 1.30
CA PRO A 339 13.91 -23.43 0.61
C PRO A 339 13.77 -22.61 -0.67
N ALA A 340 12.73 -22.84 -1.46
CA ALA A 340 12.47 -22.08 -2.69
C ALA A 340 12.07 -20.63 -2.40
N ALA A 341 11.25 -20.39 -1.37
CA ALA A 341 10.89 -19.05 -0.95
C ALA A 341 12.10 -18.26 -0.43
N ASP A 342 12.94 -18.89 0.39
CA ASP A 342 14.18 -18.30 0.90
C ASP A 342 15.15 -17.92 -0.23
N GLU A 343 15.30 -18.78 -1.22
CA GLU A 343 16.15 -18.51 -2.40
C GLU A 343 15.60 -17.30 -3.18
N MET A 344 14.30 -17.24 -3.39
CA MET A 344 13.63 -16.13 -4.09
C MET A 344 13.84 -14.80 -3.33
N TYR A 345 13.58 -14.75 -2.01
CA TYR A 345 13.79 -13.52 -1.23
C TYR A 345 15.28 -13.16 -1.18
N ALA A 346 16.18 -14.12 -1.02
CA ALA A 346 17.62 -13.87 -1.03
C ALA A 346 18.10 -13.30 -2.39
N SER A 347 17.55 -13.78 -3.51
CA SER A 347 17.79 -13.22 -4.84
C SER A 347 17.41 -11.73 -4.88
N VAL A 348 16.19 -11.39 -4.47
CA VAL A 348 15.70 -10.00 -4.41
C VAL A 348 16.64 -9.10 -3.61
N PHE A 349 17.08 -9.53 -2.42
CA PHE A 349 17.97 -8.70 -1.59
C PHE A 349 19.39 -8.61 -2.16
N ASN A 350 19.94 -9.71 -2.71
CA ASN A 350 21.31 -9.72 -3.25
C ASN A 350 21.46 -8.82 -4.47
N ASP A 351 20.43 -8.68 -5.28
CA ASP A 351 20.45 -7.86 -6.49
C ASP A 351 20.28 -6.36 -6.20
N ARG A 352 20.00 -5.99 -4.95
CA ARG A 352 19.81 -4.58 -4.54
C ARG A 352 21.11 -3.93 -4.13
N GLU A 353 21.36 -2.72 -4.64
CA GLU A 353 22.47 -1.87 -4.19
C GLU A 353 22.27 -1.35 -2.74
N ASP A 354 21.03 -1.25 -2.31
CA ASP A 354 20.61 -0.73 -1.00
C ASP A 354 20.22 -1.83 0.01
N LYS A 355 20.71 -3.06 -0.20
CA LYS A 355 20.35 -4.22 0.64
C LYS A 355 20.60 -4.04 2.13
N ASP A 356 21.57 -3.20 2.52
CA ASP A 356 21.90 -2.93 3.92
C ASP A 356 20.83 -2.06 4.63
N ASP A 357 19.87 -1.53 3.85
CA ASP A 357 18.71 -0.80 4.38
C ASP A 357 17.50 -1.70 4.67
N PHE A 358 17.65 -3.01 4.52
CA PHE A 358 16.62 -3.99 4.83
C PHE A 358 17.09 -4.93 5.93
N VAL A 359 16.22 -5.18 6.89
CA VAL A 359 16.47 -6.06 8.04
C VAL A 359 15.53 -7.25 7.92
N TRP A 360 16.08 -8.40 7.54
CA TRP A 360 15.30 -9.63 7.36
C TRP A 360 15.36 -10.48 8.62
N VAL A 361 14.17 -10.79 9.19
CA VAL A 361 14.00 -11.63 10.38
C VAL A 361 12.98 -12.72 10.08
N LYS A 362 13.27 -13.95 10.53
CA LYS A 362 12.40 -15.12 10.38
C LYS A 362 11.77 -15.50 11.70
N HIS A 363 10.45 -15.61 11.69
CA HIS A 363 9.62 -16.16 12.76
C HIS A 363 9.33 -17.61 12.43
N HIS A 364 9.96 -18.54 13.16
CA HIS A 364 9.69 -19.96 13.04
C HIS A 364 8.43 -20.31 13.83
N ARG A 365 7.62 -21.22 13.28
CA ARG A 365 6.39 -21.64 13.92
C ARG A 365 6.09 -23.11 13.70
N ASN A 366 5.37 -23.70 14.63
CA ASN A 366 4.81 -25.04 14.46
C ASN A 366 3.82 -25.05 13.30
N TYR A 367 3.89 -26.02 12.43
CA TYR A 367 3.08 -26.06 11.21
C TYR A 367 2.57 -27.47 10.92
N LYS A 368 1.28 -27.59 10.55
CA LYS A 368 0.60 -28.87 10.25
C LYS A 368 0.76 -29.94 11.35
N GLY A 369 0.89 -29.50 12.61
CA GLY A 369 1.03 -30.42 13.75
C GLY A 369 2.46 -30.98 13.96
N VAL A 370 3.45 -30.38 13.29
CA VAL A 370 4.87 -30.67 13.50
C VAL A 370 5.50 -29.52 14.26
N ASP A 371 6.26 -29.85 15.30
CA ASP A 371 7.00 -28.89 16.10
C ASP A 371 8.25 -28.43 15.35
N ASP A 372 8.53 -27.13 15.40
CA ASP A 372 9.73 -26.52 14.84
C ASP A 372 10.67 -26.12 15.99
N GLN A 373 11.92 -26.52 15.92
CA GLN A 373 12.90 -26.35 17.00
C GLN A 373 13.29 -24.88 17.27
N PHE A 374 12.92 -23.96 16.40
CA PHE A 374 13.26 -22.54 16.51
C PHE A 374 12.09 -21.67 16.96
N VAL A 375 10.95 -22.25 17.28
CA VAL A 375 9.80 -21.52 17.82
C VAL A 375 10.15 -20.89 19.16
N ILE A 376 9.72 -19.66 19.36
CA ILE A 376 9.85 -18.91 20.60
C ILE A 376 8.50 -18.80 21.31
N ASP A 377 8.53 -18.46 22.60
CA ASP A 377 7.32 -18.37 23.43
C ASP A 377 6.29 -17.34 22.90
N GLU A 378 6.74 -16.31 22.18
CA GLU A 378 5.93 -15.24 21.63
C GLU A 378 5.33 -15.53 20.23
N ASP A 379 5.53 -16.72 19.67
CA ASP A 379 5.02 -17.05 18.31
C ASP A 379 3.49 -16.89 18.20
N ASP A 380 2.76 -17.31 19.23
CA ASP A 380 1.29 -17.21 19.28
C ASP A 380 0.81 -15.75 19.23
N ASP A 381 1.56 -14.80 19.80
CA ASP A 381 1.23 -13.38 19.75
C ASP A 381 1.31 -12.84 18.31
N TYR A 382 2.30 -13.30 17.56
CA TYR A 382 2.49 -12.87 16.14
C TYR A 382 1.43 -13.42 15.19
N GLU A 383 0.59 -14.38 15.60
CA GLU A 383 -0.58 -14.81 14.81
C GLU A 383 -1.56 -13.68 14.52
N GLU A 384 -1.58 -12.63 15.36
CA GLU A 384 -2.42 -11.47 15.13
C GLU A 384 -2.10 -10.75 13.81
N LEU A 385 -0.87 -10.89 13.26
CA LEU A 385 -0.48 -10.30 11.97
C LEU A 385 -1.17 -10.96 10.77
N TYR A 386 -1.76 -12.15 10.95
CA TYR A 386 -2.61 -12.79 9.92
C TYR A 386 -4.06 -12.27 9.92
N GLY A 387 -4.33 -11.19 10.67
CA GLY A 387 -5.63 -10.55 10.74
C GLY A 387 -6.66 -11.29 11.58
N LYS A 388 -7.92 -10.86 11.47
CA LYS A 388 -9.01 -11.35 12.34
C LYS A 388 -9.27 -12.86 12.24
N ALA A 389 -9.01 -13.45 11.09
CA ALA A 389 -9.24 -14.87 10.87
C ALA A 389 -8.21 -15.75 11.60
N LYS A 390 -7.05 -15.19 11.97
CA LYS A 390 -5.93 -15.89 12.64
C LYS A 390 -5.67 -17.27 12.03
N LYS A 391 -5.53 -17.33 10.71
CA LYS A 391 -5.23 -18.56 9.97
C LYS A 391 -3.79 -18.49 9.47
N PRO A 392 -2.81 -18.88 10.29
CA PRO A 392 -1.43 -18.82 9.90
C PRO A 392 -1.13 -19.73 8.70
N PHE A 393 -0.29 -19.22 7.80
CA PHE A 393 0.27 -19.96 6.67
C PHE A 393 1.75 -19.62 6.53
N VAL A 394 2.51 -20.48 5.90
CA VAL A 394 3.91 -20.28 5.60
C VAL A 394 4.20 -20.69 4.15
N PRO A 395 5.08 -19.96 3.41
CA PRO A 395 5.72 -18.73 3.85
C PRO A 395 4.73 -17.56 3.87
N ALA A 396 4.87 -16.66 4.85
CA ALA A 396 4.19 -15.38 4.84
C ALA A 396 5.20 -14.27 5.14
N VAL A 397 4.95 -13.06 4.66
CA VAL A 397 5.88 -11.93 4.84
C VAL A 397 5.16 -10.65 5.23
N CYS A 398 5.81 -9.84 6.09
CA CYS A 398 5.41 -8.48 6.40
C CYS A 398 6.47 -7.48 5.90
N PHE A 399 6.02 -6.35 5.41
CA PHE A 399 6.87 -5.23 4.96
C PHE A 399 6.60 -4.03 5.87
N ASP A 400 7.42 -3.82 6.90
CA ASP A 400 7.18 -2.84 7.97
C ASP A 400 5.76 -2.92 8.57
N ARG A 401 5.11 -4.09 8.50
CA ARG A 401 3.73 -4.33 8.93
C ARG A 401 2.71 -3.36 8.32
N LEU A 402 3.04 -2.85 7.12
CA LEU A 402 2.16 -1.94 6.39
C LEU A 402 1.06 -2.71 5.65
N PRO A 403 -0.16 -2.16 5.57
CA PRO A 403 -1.16 -2.68 4.64
C PRO A 403 -0.71 -2.43 3.21
N ILE A 404 -0.77 -3.46 2.38
CA ILE A 404 -0.48 -3.36 0.95
C ILE A 404 -1.81 -3.27 0.21
N SER A 405 -1.99 -2.18 -0.54
CA SER A 405 -3.25 -1.93 -1.27
C SER A 405 -3.62 -3.10 -2.18
N GLY A 406 -4.84 -3.59 -2.00
CA GLY A 406 -5.35 -4.77 -2.71
C GLY A 406 -4.95 -6.12 -2.09
N MET A 407 -4.26 -6.11 -0.94
CA MET A 407 -3.84 -7.31 -0.21
C MET A 407 -4.18 -7.21 1.29
N GLU A 408 -5.08 -6.33 1.69
CA GLU A 408 -5.33 -6.00 3.11
C GLU A 408 -6.04 -7.11 3.90
N ASP A 409 -6.65 -8.06 3.23
CA ASP A 409 -7.30 -9.19 3.89
C ASP A 409 -6.43 -10.45 3.75
N PRO A 410 -6.09 -11.12 4.84
CA PRO A 410 -6.64 -10.94 6.22
C PRO A 410 -5.87 -9.97 7.13
N GLY A 411 -4.66 -9.53 6.78
CA GLY A 411 -3.83 -8.69 7.64
C GLY A 411 -2.49 -8.32 6.98
N PRO A 412 -1.50 -7.78 7.70
CA PRO A 412 -0.23 -7.37 7.12
C PRO A 412 0.74 -8.53 6.83
N ALA A 413 0.38 -9.78 7.13
CA ALA A 413 1.13 -10.96 6.72
C ALA A 413 0.59 -11.48 5.38
N TYR A 414 1.41 -11.44 4.35
CA TYR A 414 1.04 -11.72 2.96
C TYR A 414 1.75 -12.94 2.41
N PHE A 415 1.11 -13.61 1.45
CA PHE A 415 1.78 -14.55 0.57
C PHE A 415 2.28 -13.81 -0.67
N VAL A 416 3.59 -13.74 -0.85
CA VAL A 416 4.23 -13.11 -2.01
C VAL A 416 5.30 -14.07 -2.54
N ASP A 417 5.12 -14.53 -3.78
CA ASP A 417 5.96 -15.57 -4.41
C ASP A 417 6.63 -15.12 -5.72
N TYR A 418 6.65 -13.79 -5.99
CA TYR A 418 7.26 -13.22 -7.18
C TYR A 418 8.33 -12.18 -6.81
N GLU A 419 9.52 -12.32 -7.39
CA GLU A 419 10.65 -11.39 -7.19
C GLU A 419 10.27 -9.94 -7.53
N GLU A 420 9.63 -9.72 -8.69
CA GLU A 420 9.24 -8.38 -9.15
C GLU A 420 8.26 -7.71 -8.17
N GLN A 421 7.27 -8.45 -7.68
CA GLN A 421 6.30 -7.94 -6.73
C GLN A 421 6.96 -7.62 -5.39
N THR A 422 7.78 -8.53 -4.86
CA THR A 422 8.54 -8.34 -3.62
C THR A 422 9.42 -7.09 -3.71
N ASN A 423 10.17 -6.95 -4.81
CA ASN A 423 11.06 -5.81 -5.04
C ASN A 423 10.29 -4.48 -5.18
N ALA A 424 9.14 -4.49 -5.85
CA ALA A 424 8.27 -3.31 -5.97
C ALA A 424 7.73 -2.86 -4.61
N ILE A 425 7.25 -3.79 -3.77
CA ILE A 425 6.75 -3.49 -2.42
C ILE A 425 7.88 -2.95 -1.53
N LEU A 426 9.04 -3.62 -1.48
CA LEU A 426 10.21 -3.15 -0.71
C LEU A 426 10.62 -1.73 -1.11
N SER A 427 10.61 -1.45 -2.41
CA SER A 427 10.98 -0.13 -2.93
C SER A 427 9.95 0.94 -2.55
N ALA A 428 8.67 0.62 -2.57
CA ALA A 428 7.59 1.53 -2.15
C ALA A 428 7.66 1.80 -0.64
N VAL A 429 7.81 0.77 0.18
CA VAL A 429 7.90 0.90 1.65
C VAL A 429 9.12 1.71 2.06
N LYS A 430 10.26 1.54 1.38
CA LYS A 430 11.47 2.31 1.66
C LYS A 430 11.33 3.81 1.36
N GLN A 431 10.43 4.20 0.47
CA GLN A 431 10.18 5.61 0.15
C GLN A 431 9.37 6.34 1.23
N GLU A 432 8.72 5.61 2.14
CA GLU A 432 8.03 6.22 3.27
C GLU A 432 9.03 6.99 4.16
N PRO A 433 8.77 8.26 4.52
CA PRO A 433 9.68 9.01 5.37
C PRO A 433 9.74 8.43 6.77
N SER A 434 10.92 8.44 7.38
CA SER A 434 11.12 8.13 8.79
C SER A 434 11.52 9.37 9.57
N PHE A 435 10.97 9.53 10.77
CA PHE A 435 11.25 10.65 11.67
C PHE A 435 11.87 10.19 12.98
N VAL A 436 12.25 8.92 13.09
CA VAL A 436 12.93 8.37 14.27
C VAL A 436 14.23 7.71 13.86
N SER A 437 15.33 8.11 14.48
CA SER A 437 16.62 7.43 14.36
C SER A 437 16.82 6.45 15.52
N LEU A 438 17.52 5.35 15.24
CA LEU A 438 17.83 4.31 16.20
C LEU A 438 19.33 4.01 16.20
N ASN A 439 19.88 3.78 17.39
CA ASN A 439 21.25 3.34 17.57
C ASN A 439 21.28 2.18 18.58
N ILE A 440 22.13 1.22 18.33
CA ILE A 440 22.33 0.04 19.17
C ILE A 440 23.80 0.04 19.60
N ASP A 441 24.04 -0.13 20.90
CA ASP A 441 25.33 -0.53 21.45
C ASP A 441 25.15 -1.87 22.16
N ASN A 442 26.13 -2.77 22.06
CA ASN A 442 26.09 -4.02 22.77
C ASN A 442 27.46 -4.40 23.33
N LYS A 443 27.47 -5.13 24.43
CA LYS A 443 28.68 -5.62 25.10
C LYS A 443 28.44 -7.01 25.64
N LEU A 444 29.30 -7.94 25.27
CA LEU A 444 29.30 -9.29 25.80
C LEU A 444 30.34 -9.42 26.93
N ASP A 445 29.90 -9.90 28.10
CA ASP A 445 30.73 -10.26 29.22
C ASP A 445 30.42 -11.70 29.64
N GLY A 446 31.30 -12.62 29.34
CA GLY A 446 31.03 -14.06 29.50
C GLY A 446 29.89 -14.52 28.57
N LYS A 447 28.76 -14.92 29.18
CA LYS A 447 27.51 -15.24 28.47
C LYS A 447 26.48 -14.09 28.54
N MET A 448 26.74 -13.06 29.35
CA MET A 448 25.83 -11.95 29.51
C MET A 448 26.03 -10.92 28.40
N LEU A 449 24.99 -10.68 27.59
CA LEU A 449 24.97 -9.68 26.56
C LEU A 449 24.13 -8.47 27.04
N ASP A 450 24.83 -7.37 27.34
CA ASP A 450 24.20 -6.10 27.65
C ASP A 450 23.99 -5.31 26.38
N ILE A 451 22.80 -4.73 26.22
CA ILE A 451 22.36 -4.03 25.04
C ILE A 451 21.78 -2.68 25.45
N LYS A 452 22.23 -1.63 24.82
CA LYS A 452 21.69 -0.30 24.95
C LYS A 452 21.10 0.14 23.61
N VAL A 453 19.81 0.45 23.61
CA VAL A 453 19.11 1.06 22.48
C VAL A 453 18.87 2.51 22.79
N SER A 454 19.24 3.41 21.89
CA SER A 454 18.94 4.84 21.99
C SER A 454 18.37 5.34 20.68
N GLY A 455 17.60 6.43 20.73
CA GLY A 455 17.01 7.00 19.54
C GLY A 455 16.63 8.47 19.73
N HIS A 456 16.35 9.10 18.59
CA HIS A 456 15.87 10.48 18.54
C HIS A 456 14.68 10.58 17.58
N ALA A 457 13.56 11.12 18.06
CA ALA A 457 12.41 11.44 17.25
C ALA A 457 12.49 12.91 16.78
N GLY A 458 12.50 13.13 15.47
CA GLY A 458 12.52 14.49 14.90
C GLY A 458 11.15 15.18 14.89
N VAL A 459 10.13 14.54 15.48
CA VAL A 459 8.72 14.99 15.48
C VAL A 459 8.11 14.78 16.86
N CYS A 460 7.06 15.55 17.19
CA CYS A 460 6.40 15.47 18.50
C CYS A 460 5.46 14.27 18.64
N GLU A 461 4.98 13.74 17.53
CA GLU A 461 4.21 12.49 17.42
C GLU A 461 4.53 11.82 16.08
N MET A 462 4.41 10.51 15.99
CA MET A 462 4.63 9.79 14.72
C MET A 462 3.39 9.83 13.82
N PRO A 463 3.57 9.72 12.49
CA PRO A 463 2.44 9.62 11.57
C PRO A 463 1.51 8.47 11.90
N MET A 464 0.20 8.74 12.03
CA MET A 464 -0.84 7.75 12.36
C MET A 464 -0.57 6.99 13.68
N GLN A 465 0.00 7.67 14.65
CA GLN A 465 0.33 7.10 15.95
C GLN A 465 -0.91 6.86 16.80
N ASP A 466 -1.00 5.66 17.38
CA ASP A 466 -1.89 5.33 18.51
C ASP A 466 -1.06 5.16 19.80
N GLU A 467 -0.29 4.09 19.90
CA GLU A 467 0.65 3.85 20.99
C GLU A 467 2.01 3.42 20.42
N LEU A 468 3.06 4.17 20.73
CA LEU A 468 4.40 3.81 20.27
C LEU A 468 5.00 2.71 21.13
N ARG A 469 5.69 1.80 20.47
CA ARG A 469 6.44 0.70 21.07
C ARG A 469 7.85 0.63 20.50
N LEU A 470 8.82 0.31 21.38
CA LEU A 470 10.17 -0.06 21.01
C LEU A 470 10.31 -1.58 21.20
N THR A 471 10.51 -2.29 20.09
CA THR A 471 10.75 -3.74 20.12
C THR A 471 12.21 -4.01 19.88
N THR A 472 12.77 -4.93 20.65
CA THR A 472 14.18 -5.35 20.50
C THR A 472 14.25 -6.87 20.52
N TRP A 473 14.92 -7.43 19.52
CA TRP A 473 15.06 -8.85 19.25
C TRP A 473 16.52 -9.29 19.22
N LEU A 474 16.75 -10.55 19.56
CA LEU A 474 18.02 -11.24 19.34
C LEU A 474 17.81 -12.24 18.20
N VAL A 475 18.61 -12.12 17.15
CA VAL A 475 18.49 -12.89 15.91
C VAL A 475 19.80 -13.62 15.62
N GLU A 476 19.73 -14.85 15.12
CA GLU A 476 20.91 -15.67 14.79
C GLU A 476 20.88 -16.10 13.35
N ASP A 477 22.04 -16.00 12.69
CA ASP A 477 22.28 -16.43 11.32
C ASP A 477 23.14 -17.71 11.28
N LYS A 478 23.18 -18.37 10.13
CA LYS A 478 24.05 -19.53 9.85
C LYS A 478 23.83 -20.74 10.77
N ILE A 479 22.59 -20.94 11.21
CA ILE A 479 22.24 -22.12 11.99
C ILE A 479 22.06 -23.30 11.04
N LYS A 480 22.77 -24.39 11.31
CA LYS A 480 22.59 -25.63 10.53
C LYS A 480 21.43 -26.44 11.08
N SER A 481 20.49 -26.76 10.22
CA SER A 481 19.38 -27.66 10.52
C SER A 481 19.40 -28.88 9.60
N THR A 482 18.99 -30.01 10.12
CA THR A 482 18.75 -31.26 9.39
C THR A 482 17.26 -31.55 9.21
N GLU A 483 16.40 -30.74 9.80
CA GLU A 483 14.95 -30.96 9.90
C GLU A 483 14.15 -30.22 8.81
N GLN A 484 14.79 -29.31 8.05
CA GLN A 484 14.09 -28.55 7.03
C GLN A 484 13.60 -29.43 5.89
N GLU A 485 12.27 -29.57 5.77
CA GLU A 485 11.63 -30.24 4.64
C GLU A 485 11.94 -29.49 3.31
N GLY A 486 12.05 -30.24 2.23
CA GLY A 486 12.34 -29.70 0.90
C GLY A 486 13.80 -29.27 0.67
N ALA A 487 14.66 -29.33 1.71
CA ALA A 487 16.06 -29.01 1.55
C ALA A 487 16.80 -30.03 0.67
N THR A 488 17.69 -29.53 -0.21
CA THR A 488 18.56 -30.37 -1.01
C THR A 488 19.87 -30.65 -0.24
N GLY A 489 20.09 -31.89 0.18
CA GLY A 489 21.30 -32.30 0.91
C GLY A 489 21.04 -32.69 2.37
N ASN A 490 22.14 -32.87 3.15
CA ASN A 490 22.06 -33.38 4.52
C ASN A 490 21.90 -32.27 5.59
N SER A 491 21.91 -31.01 5.20
CA SER A 491 21.68 -29.88 6.11
C SER A 491 21.26 -28.64 5.34
N TYR A 492 20.42 -27.84 5.97
CA TYR A 492 19.97 -26.53 5.53
C TYR A 492 20.59 -25.46 6.43
N VAL A 493 20.87 -24.28 5.88
CA VAL A 493 21.37 -23.15 6.66
C VAL A 493 20.22 -22.17 6.87
N GLN A 494 19.83 -22.02 8.12
CA GLN A 494 18.84 -21.03 8.54
C GLN A 494 19.54 -19.70 8.84
N ASP A 495 19.10 -18.63 8.19
CA ASP A 495 19.54 -17.26 8.44
C ASP A 495 18.34 -16.42 8.93
N GLY A 496 18.62 -15.43 9.77
CA GLY A 496 17.60 -14.52 10.25
C GLY A 496 16.68 -15.05 11.34
N VAL A 497 17.03 -16.12 12.01
CA VAL A 497 16.17 -16.80 13.00
C VAL A 497 15.98 -15.93 14.25
N LEU A 498 14.75 -15.55 14.56
CA LEU A 498 14.41 -14.88 15.82
C LEU A 498 14.60 -15.86 16.97
N ARG A 499 15.57 -15.56 17.87
CA ARG A 499 15.91 -16.42 19.00
C ARG A 499 15.24 -15.98 20.28
N LYS A 500 15.02 -14.68 20.46
CA LYS A 500 14.42 -14.14 21.67
C LYS A 500 13.90 -12.72 21.47
N VAL A 501 12.74 -12.45 22.05
CA VAL A 501 12.25 -11.10 22.29
C VAL A 501 12.88 -10.57 23.58
N LEU A 502 13.54 -9.42 23.53
CA LEU A 502 14.21 -8.78 24.67
C LEU A 502 13.33 -7.74 25.35
N SER A 503 12.41 -7.13 24.61
CA SER A 503 11.39 -6.23 25.16
C SER A 503 10.38 -6.98 26.03
N GLY A 504 9.67 -6.26 26.91
CA GLY A 504 8.76 -6.83 27.90
C GLY A 504 7.52 -7.53 27.31
N SER A 505 7.30 -7.46 26.00
CA SER A 505 6.26 -8.19 25.27
C SER A 505 6.65 -8.40 23.81
N ALA A 506 5.96 -9.30 23.10
CA ALA A 506 6.09 -9.52 21.66
C ALA A 506 5.96 -8.21 20.86
N TRP A 507 5.15 -7.28 21.35
CA TRP A 507 4.84 -6.00 20.70
C TRP A 507 5.73 -4.84 21.19
N GLY A 508 6.75 -5.11 22.00
CA GLY A 508 7.68 -4.10 22.48
C GLY A 508 7.29 -3.44 23.81
N ASP A 509 8.15 -2.55 24.27
CA ASP A 509 7.96 -1.69 25.43
C ASP A 509 7.32 -0.37 25.01
N LYS A 510 6.47 0.22 25.86
CA LYS A 510 5.89 1.53 25.60
C LYS A 510 6.98 2.59 25.46
N LEU A 511 6.86 3.38 24.40
CA LEU A 511 7.83 4.41 24.06
C LEU A 511 7.19 5.80 24.17
N ASP A 512 7.83 6.68 24.95
CA ASP A 512 7.49 8.09 25.06
C ASP A 512 8.54 8.94 24.31
N ILE A 513 8.10 9.65 23.30
CA ILE A 513 8.94 10.56 22.48
C ILE A 513 8.72 12.03 22.80
N THR A 514 8.00 12.38 23.86
CA THR A 514 7.73 13.78 24.23
C THR A 514 9.00 14.59 24.52
N LYS A 515 10.09 13.90 24.84
CA LYS A 515 11.43 14.49 25.04
C LYS A 515 12.33 14.36 23.83
N TYR A 516 11.82 13.86 22.71
CA TYR A 516 12.54 13.54 21.48
C TYR A 516 13.59 12.42 21.62
N ASP A 517 14.44 12.47 22.64
CA ASP A 517 15.45 11.44 22.92
C ASP A 517 14.91 10.36 23.85
N PHE A 518 15.24 9.12 23.55
CA PHE A 518 14.89 7.97 24.37
C PHE A 518 16.03 6.96 24.46
N GLU A 519 16.02 6.19 25.52
CA GLU A 519 17.01 5.15 25.78
C GLU A 519 16.34 3.98 26.51
N GLN A 520 16.71 2.75 26.13
CA GLN A 520 16.29 1.52 26.77
C GLN A 520 17.47 0.56 26.86
N ASN A 521 17.58 -0.13 28.00
CA ASN A 521 18.65 -1.08 28.27
C ASN A 521 18.06 -2.49 28.45
N TYR A 522 18.72 -3.47 27.86
CA TYR A 522 18.37 -4.88 27.98
C TYR A 522 19.61 -5.68 28.38
N SER A 523 19.40 -6.80 29.03
CA SER A 523 20.46 -7.75 29.37
C SER A 523 19.93 -9.18 29.19
N VAL A 524 20.70 -10.04 28.55
CA VAL A 524 20.30 -11.40 28.23
C VAL A 524 21.47 -12.37 28.42
N GLU A 525 21.23 -13.49 29.09
CA GLU A 525 22.18 -14.59 29.11
C GLU A 525 22.02 -15.43 27.83
N LEU A 526 23.12 -15.57 27.08
CA LEU A 526 23.17 -16.39 25.88
C LEU A 526 23.07 -17.86 26.24
N GLN A 527 22.16 -18.56 25.57
CA GLN A 527 21.94 -19.99 25.80
C GLN A 527 23.08 -20.84 25.23
N ASP A 528 23.25 -22.02 25.76
CA ASP A 528 24.20 -23.02 25.23
C ASP A 528 23.75 -23.41 23.80
N GLY A 529 24.69 -23.44 22.87
CA GLY A 529 24.43 -23.72 21.47
C GLY A 529 24.20 -22.47 20.61
N TRP A 530 23.99 -21.28 21.18
CA TRP A 530 23.93 -20.05 20.43
C TRP A 530 25.33 -19.55 20.06
N ASN A 531 25.52 -19.18 18.79
CA ASN A 531 26.80 -18.68 18.31
C ASN A 531 26.80 -17.16 18.20
N VAL A 532 27.36 -16.48 19.20
CA VAL A 532 27.40 -15.02 19.27
C VAL A 532 28.02 -14.37 18.04
N ASP A 533 28.96 -15.01 17.39
CA ASP A 533 29.61 -14.47 16.18
C ASP A 533 28.66 -14.43 14.96
N ASN A 534 27.53 -15.12 15.04
CA ASN A 534 26.46 -15.12 14.06
C ASN A 534 25.20 -14.38 14.56
N MET A 535 25.25 -13.78 15.76
CA MET A 535 24.10 -13.09 16.32
C MET A 535 24.10 -11.59 16.03
N ARG A 536 22.92 -11.04 15.95
CA ARG A 536 22.68 -9.60 15.87
C ARG A 536 21.49 -9.19 16.70
N VAL A 537 21.55 -7.95 17.22
CA VAL A 537 20.42 -7.28 17.84
C VAL A 537 19.66 -6.55 16.73
N VAL A 538 18.35 -6.71 16.70
CA VAL A 538 17.43 -5.97 15.84
C VAL A 538 16.51 -5.16 16.73
N THR A 539 16.35 -3.87 16.45
CA THR A 539 15.40 -3.00 17.17
C THR A 539 14.61 -2.13 16.21
N PHE A 540 13.37 -1.85 16.54
CA PHE A 540 12.50 -1.00 15.72
C PHE A 540 11.45 -0.27 16.58
N VAL A 541 11.01 0.88 16.06
CA VAL A 541 9.88 1.64 16.60
C VAL A 541 8.66 1.36 15.75
N SER A 542 7.56 0.97 16.39
CA SER A 542 6.30 0.66 15.73
C SER A 542 5.11 1.31 16.42
N ASN A 543 4.01 1.45 15.68
CA ASN A 543 2.70 1.71 16.25
C ASN A 543 2.12 0.42 16.83
N PHE A 544 1.43 0.51 17.94
CA PHE A 544 0.63 -0.58 18.50
C PHE A 544 -0.86 -0.22 18.45
N ASN A 545 -1.63 -1.12 17.89
CA ASN A 545 -3.08 -1.07 17.84
C ASN A 545 -3.65 -2.49 17.90
N THR A 546 -4.88 -2.66 18.36
CA THR A 546 -5.58 -3.96 18.32
C THR A 546 -5.91 -4.39 16.89
N ASP A 547 -6.00 -3.43 15.97
CA ASP A 547 -6.08 -3.68 14.53
C ASP A 547 -4.66 -3.91 13.98
N ALA A 548 -4.40 -5.11 13.49
CA ALA A 548 -3.09 -5.49 12.97
C ALA A 548 -2.63 -4.64 11.78
N LEU A 549 -3.56 -4.17 10.95
CA LEU A 549 -3.28 -3.29 9.80
C LEU A 549 -2.76 -1.90 10.20
N LYS A 550 -2.84 -1.55 11.49
CA LYS A 550 -2.33 -0.28 12.02
C LYS A 550 -1.00 -0.40 12.77
N ARG A 551 -0.38 -1.58 12.79
CA ARG A 551 0.87 -1.85 13.53
C ARG A 551 2.14 -1.53 12.75
N ARG A 552 2.12 -0.47 11.94
CA ARG A 552 3.25 -0.06 11.10
C ARG A 552 4.56 0.12 11.85
N VAL A 553 5.67 -0.26 11.23
CA VAL A 553 7.03 0.05 11.69
C VAL A 553 7.49 1.37 11.09
N TYR A 554 8.08 2.24 11.91
CA TYR A 554 8.54 3.58 11.49
C TYR A 554 10.01 3.59 11.08
N ASN A 555 10.84 2.83 11.78
CA ASN A 555 12.24 2.62 11.42
C ASN A 555 12.79 1.39 12.15
N THR A 556 13.81 0.80 11.57
CA THR A 556 14.48 -0.40 12.09
C THR A 556 15.98 -0.18 12.11
N GLN A 557 16.67 -0.83 13.03
CA GLN A 557 18.13 -0.88 13.09
C GLN A 557 18.59 -2.27 13.50
N GLN A 558 19.77 -2.67 13.03
CA GLN A 558 20.44 -3.89 13.46
C GLN A 558 21.92 -3.67 13.71
N LEU A 559 22.48 -4.43 14.65
CA LEU A 559 23.90 -4.44 14.94
C LEU A 559 24.35 -5.86 15.33
N ALA A 560 25.43 -6.34 14.71
CA ALA A 560 26.02 -7.62 15.09
C ALA A 560 26.49 -7.62 16.56
N CYS A 561 26.30 -8.74 17.25
CA CYS A 561 26.86 -8.95 18.58
C CYS A 561 28.36 -9.14 18.46
N THR A 562 29.15 -8.37 19.19
CA THR A 562 30.60 -8.45 19.15
C THR A 562 31.18 -8.84 20.49
N LYS A 563 32.06 -9.83 20.49
CA LYS A 563 32.99 -10.04 21.61
C LYS A 563 33.82 -8.79 21.77
N THR A 564 33.91 -8.23 22.97
CA THR A 564 34.59 -6.98 23.23
C THR A 564 36.03 -6.98 22.72
N THR A 565 36.27 -6.47 21.54
CA THR A 565 37.56 -5.99 21.11
C THR A 565 37.46 -4.47 21.02
N GLY A 566 37.71 -3.82 22.11
CA GLY A 566 37.88 -2.41 22.44
C GLY A 566 37.83 -1.33 21.35
N ILE A 567 36.82 -1.31 20.46
CA ILE A 567 36.54 -0.20 19.55
C ILE A 567 35.04 0.05 19.53
N THR A 568 34.61 1.12 20.18
CA THR A 568 33.23 1.62 20.11
C THR A 568 32.89 1.99 18.65
N SER A 569 31.81 1.42 18.13
CA SER A 569 31.30 1.76 16.79
C SER A 569 30.85 3.22 16.73
N ALA A 570 31.20 3.87 15.65
CA ALA A 570 30.81 5.25 15.38
C ALA A 570 29.30 5.35 15.17
N THR A 571 28.70 6.31 15.84
CA THR A 571 27.30 6.74 15.72
C THR A 571 26.92 7.03 14.26
N VAL A 572 26.01 6.24 13.68
CA VAL A 572 25.38 6.54 12.39
C VAL A 572 24.05 7.21 12.69
N GLY A 573 24.03 8.53 12.69
CA GLY A 573 22.79 9.28 12.94
C GLY A 573 23.04 10.68 13.45
N ALA A 574 23.97 11.40 12.84
CA ALA A 574 24.08 12.84 12.95
C ALA A 574 24.71 13.34 11.67
N GLU A 575 24.48 14.58 11.34
CA GLU A 575 25.06 15.32 10.22
C GLU A 575 26.43 14.76 9.83
N ARG A 576 26.58 14.35 8.58
CA ARG A 576 27.89 13.89 8.09
C ARG A 576 28.84 15.05 8.25
N PRO A 577 29.84 14.99 9.15
CA PRO A 577 30.74 16.11 9.42
C PRO A 577 31.63 16.45 8.22
N PHE A 578 31.73 15.55 7.26
CA PHE A 578 32.52 15.69 6.04
C PHE A 578 32.10 14.68 4.96
N PHE A 579 32.54 14.91 3.74
CA PHE A 579 32.35 14.03 2.59
C PHE A 579 33.63 13.96 1.77
N VAL A 580 33.70 13.00 0.83
CA VAL A 580 34.87 12.82 -0.05
C VAL A 580 34.47 13.20 -1.47
N ILE A 581 35.26 14.09 -2.09
CA ILE A 581 35.15 14.41 -3.52
C ILE A 581 36.47 14.04 -4.19
N GLY A 582 36.43 13.00 -5.03
CA GLY A 582 37.66 12.48 -5.64
C GLY A 582 38.68 12.09 -4.58
N SER A 583 39.84 12.78 -4.58
CA SER A 583 40.94 12.54 -3.64
C SER A 583 40.99 13.53 -2.46
N VAL A 584 39.90 14.22 -2.16
CA VAL A 584 39.86 15.28 -1.12
C VAL A 584 38.75 14.98 -0.09
N VAL A 585 39.08 15.10 1.19
CA VAL A 585 38.11 15.13 2.29
C VAL A 585 37.72 16.58 2.57
N VAL A 586 36.42 16.86 2.43
CA VAL A 586 35.86 18.22 2.62
C VAL A 586 34.93 18.22 3.82
N ALA A 587 35.09 19.20 4.72
CA ALA A 587 34.16 19.39 5.83
C ALA A 587 32.83 19.97 5.33
N ASN A 588 31.72 19.54 5.93
CA ASN A 588 30.42 20.15 5.75
C ASN A 588 30.36 21.50 6.51
N GLU A 589 29.38 22.33 6.16
CA GLU A 589 29.14 23.61 6.82
C GLU A 589 28.96 23.42 8.34
N GLY A 590 29.65 24.25 9.13
CA GLY A 590 29.68 24.13 10.59
C GLY A 590 30.74 23.16 11.15
N PHE A 591 31.45 22.41 10.30
CA PHE A 591 32.49 21.46 10.73
C PHE A 591 33.87 21.84 10.21
N ARG A 592 34.89 21.35 10.92
CA ARG A 592 36.29 21.52 10.55
C ARG A 592 37.04 20.19 10.66
N ILE A 593 37.76 19.80 9.60
CA ILE A 593 38.65 18.63 9.64
C ILE A 593 39.81 18.94 10.60
N MET A 594 39.99 18.09 11.60
CA MET A 594 41.08 18.15 12.56
C MET A 594 42.26 17.29 12.10
N GLU A 595 42.01 16.11 11.60
CA GLU A 595 43.01 15.10 11.31
C GLU A 595 42.53 14.10 10.30
N VAL A 596 43.39 13.66 9.39
CA VAL A 596 43.18 12.50 8.51
C VAL A 596 44.37 11.56 8.71
N CYS A 597 44.08 10.29 8.98
CA CYS A 597 45.09 9.24 9.14
C CYS A 597 44.88 8.11 8.17
N ASP A 598 45.95 7.48 7.71
CA ASP A 598 45.89 6.21 7.00
C ASP A 598 45.65 5.01 7.96
N VAL A 599 45.48 3.82 7.44
CA VAL A 599 45.22 2.60 8.24
C VAL A 599 46.37 2.24 9.20
N ALA A 600 47.57 2.77 8.99
CA ALA A 600 48.73 2.59 9.87
C ALA A 600 48.78 3.69 10.96
N GLY A 601 47.78 4.60 11.05
CA GLY A 601 47.69 5.69 12.01
C GLY A 601 48.60 6.90 11.66
N ARG A 602 49.20 6.96 10.47
CA ARG A 602 50.05 8.08 10.05
C ARG A 602 49.15 9.23 9.57
N LYS A 603 49.44 10.44 10.02
CA LYS A 603 48.75 11.64 9.56
C LYS A 603 49.06 11.93 8.10
N VAL A 604 48.04 12.21 7.34
CA VAL A 604 48.13 12.54 5.92
C VAL A 604 47.36 13.84 5.64
N SER A 605 47.64 14.48 4.51
CA SER A 605 46.87 15.63 4.06
C SER A 605 45.43 15.21 3.71
N ALA A 606 44.45 16.09 4.00
CA ALA A 606 43.07 15.90 3.53
C ALA A 606 42.92 16.04 2.00
N HIS A 607 43.98 16.43 1.29
CA HIS A 607 44.01 16.62 -0.16
C HIS A 607 44.98 15.65 -0.81
N ASN A 608 44.69 15.26 -2.07
CA ASN A 608 45.50 14.35 -2.87
C ASN A 608 45.71 12.98 -2.20
N LEU A 609 44.67 12.46 -1.60
CA LEU A 609 44.63 11.13 -1.02
C LEU A 609 44.66 10.08 -2.16
N GLY A 610 45.49 9.08 -2.04
CA GLY A 610 45.42 7.91 -2.92
C GLY A 610 44.19 7.06 -2.65
N ALA A 611 43.83 6.15 -3.54
CA ALA A 611 42.80 5.17 -3.26
C ALA A 611 43.14 4.37 -1.99
N GLY A 612 42.21 4.30 -1.04
CA GLY A 612 42.46 3.62 0.22
C GLY A 612 41.44 3.96 1.30
N LEU A 613 41.62 3.31 2.46
CA LEU A 613 40.84 3.56 3.67
C LEU A 613 41.56 4.58 4.56
N TYR A 614 40.82 5.58 5.03
CA TYR A 614 41.33 6.62 5.92
C TYR A 614 40.42 6.80 7.13
N ILE A 615 41.00 7.28 8.24
CA ILE A 615 40.27 7.68 9.45
C ILE A 615 40.32 9.21 9.51
N VAL A 616 39.15 9.83 9.52
CA VAL A 616 39.00 11.27 9.54
C VAL A 616 38.39 11.71 10.87
N LYS A 617 39.01 12.75 11.49
CA LYS A 617 38.45 13.44 12.64
C LYS A 617 38.03 14.83 12.24
N ALA A 618 36.82 15.23 12.63
CA ALA A 618 36.29 16.57 12.44
C ALA A 618 35.65 17.09 13.75
N THR A 619 35.43 18.37 13.86
CA THR A 619 34.77 19.01 15.01
C THR A 619 33.82 20.10 14.55
N ASP A 620 32.70 20.27 15.26
CA ASP A 620 31.79 21.41 15.20
C ASP A 620 32.15 22.54 16.19
N GLY A 621 33.25 22.37 16.95
CA GLY A 621 33.70 23.27 17.99
C GLY A 621 33.37 22.77 19.40
N GLU A 622 32.35 21.95 19.57
CA GLU A 622 31.94 21.36 20.86
C GLU A 622 32.27 19.87 20.95
N ARG A 623 32.14 19.16 19.83
CA ARG A 623 32.30 17.70 19.76
C ARG A 623 33.35 17.31 18.73
N VAL A 624 33.92 16.12 18.89
CA VAL A 624 34.84 15.51 17.94
C VAL A 624 34.19 14.29 17.33
N TYR A 625 34.12 14.26 16.01
CA TYR A 625 33.56 13.17 15.20
C TYR A 625 34.71 12.41 14.56
N THR A 626 34.66 11.08 14.61
CA THR A 626 35.66 10.22 13.95
C THR A 626 34.95 9.23 13.05
N GLN A 627 35.32 9.18 11.77
CA GLN A 627 34.71 8.29 10.80
C GLN A 627 35.75 7.70 9.83
N LYS A 628 35.50 6.47 9.38
CA LYS A 628 36.27 5.84 8.29
C LYS A 628 35.72 6.31 6.95
N VAL A 629 36.60 6.61 6.02
CA VAL A 629 36.25 6.97 4.63
C VAL A 629 37.05 6.14 3.65
N ILE A 630 36.44 5.80 2.53
CA ILE A 630 37.10 5.14 1.41
C ILE A 630 37.26 6.17 0.29
N VAL A 631 38.50 6.40 -0.12
CA VAL A 631 38.84 7.17 -1.32
C VAL A 631 38.94 6.18 -2.48
N LYS A 632 38.13 6.42 -3.52
CA LYS A 632 38.17 5.63 -4.77
C LYS A 632 38.86 6.45 -5.86
N ASN A 633 39.62 5.81 -6.71
CA ASN A 633 40.23 6.46 -7.89
C ASN A 633 39.15 6.78 -8.95
#